data_85ca375f2fce5aba70d705816106f0f6
#
_entry.id   85ca375f2fce5aba70d705816106f0f6
#
_cell.length_a   1.000
_cell.length_b   1.000
_cell.length_c   1.000
_cell.angle_alpha   90.00
_cell.angle_beta   90.00
_cell.angle_gamma   90.00
#
_symmetry.space_group_name_H-M   'P 1'
#
loop_
_entity.id
_entity.type
_entity.pdbx_description
1 polymer ?
#
loop_
_entity_poly.entity_id
_entity_poly.type
_entity_poly.pdbx_seq_one_letter_code
_entity_poly.pdbx_strand_id
1 'polypeptide(L)'
;MRIISFCADSIVDAAKKGFFDWVTKQDADIICIQNLGIAEYKLRDDVYFPRDYNPYFFDAADGKHNGVAIYCRQLPKAIMTGLGFLDFDMDGLYIQADFDNISIGSLLAPTADEGDRKSVV
;
A
#
# COMPACT_ATOMS: atom_id res chain seq x y z
N MET A 1 9.27 15.22 8.28
CA MET A 1 9.00 13.94 7.59
C MET A 1 8.16 14.20 6.36
N ARG A 2 8.54 13.61 5.25
CA ARG A 2 7.82 13.76 3.98
C ARG A 2 7.14 12.44 3.62
N ILE A 3 5.83 12.48 3.45
CA ILE A 3 5.00 11.31 3.16
C ILE A 3 4.28 11.53 1.85
N ILE A 4 4.34 10.55 0.95
CA ILE A 4 3.59 10.55 -0.30
C ILE A 4 2.56 9.42 -0.24
N SER A 5 1.32 9.73 -0.56
CA SER A 5 0.26 8.74 -0.67
C SER A 5 -0.27 8.73 -2.10
N PHE A 6 -0.39 7.54 -2.68
CA PHE A 6 -0.78 7.36 -4.05
C PHE A 6 -1.78 6.21 -4.19
N CYS A 7 -2.95 6.53 -4.73
CA CYS A 7 -3.95 5.51 -5.03
C CYS A 7 -3.81 5.12 -6.50
N ALA A 8 -3.37 3.91 -6.75
CA ALA A 8 -3.08 3.40 -8.10
C ALA A 8 -4.30 2.68 -8.70
N ASP A 9 -4.34 2.55 -10.02
CA ASP A 9 -5.24 1.59 -10.67
C ASP A 9 -4.73 0.16 -10.43
N SER A 10 -3.42 0.02 -10.50
CA SER A 10 -2.66 -1.12 -10.01
C SER A 10 -1.21 -0.70 -9.89
N ILE A 11 -0.44 -1.39 -9.04
CA ILE A 11 0.98 -1.08 -8.89
C ILE A 11 1.75 -1.41 -10.19
N VAL A 12 1.30 -2.42 -10.91
CA VAL A 12 1.91 -2.80 -12.19
C VAL A 12 1.74 -1.69 -13.22
N ASP A 13 0.54 -1.15 -13.36
CA ASP A 13 0.28 -0.04 -14.27
C ASP A 13 1.05 1.22 -13.85
N ALA A 14 1.08 1.51 -12.56
CA ALA A 14 1.83 2.64 -12.05
C ALA A 14 3.31 2.52 -12.39
N ALA A 15 3.90 1.33 -12.22
CA ALA A 15 5.29 1.10 -12.57
C ALA A 15 5.55 1.30 -14.06
N LYS A 16 4.66 0.83 -14.93
CA LYS A 16 4.78 1.02 -16.37
C LYS A 16 4.72 2.48 -16.79
N LYS A 17 3.99 3.29 -16.03
CA LYS A 17 3.87 4.73 -16.29
C LYS A 17 5.01 5.55 -15.68
N GLY A 18 5.98 4.91 -15.04
CA GLY A 18 7.14 5.59 -14.48
C GLY A 18 6.98 6.08 -13.05
N PHE A 19 6.01 5.56 -12.31
CA PHE A 19 5.75 6.00 -10.94
C PHE A 19 6.98 5.88 -10.04
N PHE A 20 7.67 4.73 -10.09
CA PHE A 20 8.82 4.51 -9.22
C PHE A 20 10.00 5.42 -9.57
N ASP A 21 10.21 5.70 -10.86
CA ASP A 21 11.23 6.67 -11.26
C ASP A 21 10.91 8.08 -10.74
N TRP A 22 9.64 8.45 -10.77
CA TRP A 22 9.21 9.75 -10.28
C TRP A 22 9.30 9.82 -8.76
N VAL A 23 8.74 8.84 -8.04
CA VAL A 23 8.58 8.91 -6.59
C VAL A 23 9.93 8.84 -5.86
N THR A 24 10.89 8.09 -6.39
CA THR A 24 12.22 7.99 -5.78
C THR A 24 13.00 9.29 -5.83
N LYS A 25 12.61 10.22 -6.70
CA LYS A 25 13.21 11.55 -6.81
C LYS A 25 12.58 12.59 -5.89
N GLN A 26 11.52 12.22 -5.18
CA GLN A 26 10.75 13.16 -4.37
C GLN A 26 11.27 13.32 -2.95
N ASP A 27 12.30 12.60 -2.57
CA ASP A 27 12.90 12.66 -1.23
C ASP A 27 11.88 12.38 -0.12
N ALA A 28 11.02 11.39 -0.35
CA ALA A 28 10.03 11.01 0.64
C ALA A 28 10.60 10.05 1.67
N ASP A 29 10.21 10.21 2.91
CA ASP A 29 10.55 9.27 3.97
C ASP A 29 9.66 8.04 3.94
N ILE A 30 8.40 8.24 3.58
CA ILE A 30 7.39 7.18 3.51
C ILE A 30 6.55 7.35 2.25
N ILE A 31 6.31 6.22 1.58
CA ILE A 31 5.45 6.16 0.41
C ILE A 31 4.33 5.16 0.70
N CYS A 32 3.10 5.61 0.66
CA CYS A 32 1.92 4.78 0.85
C CYS A 32 1.25 4.55 -0.50
N ILE A 33 1.03 3.30 -0.85
CA ILE A 33 0.37 2.95 -2.12
C ILE A 33 -0.90 2.17 -1.80
N GLN A 34 -2.02 2.60 -2.36
CA GLN A 34 -3.29 1.92 -2.25
C GLN A 34 -3.64 1.30 -3.61
N ASN A 35 -4.27 0.14 -3.55
CA ASN A 35 -4.71 -0.63 -4.70
C ASN A 35 -3.56 -1.27 -5.49
N LEU A 36 -2.96 -2.30 -4.89
CA LEU A 36 -1.89 -3.06 -5.55
C LEU A 36 -2.40 -3.77 -6.81
N GLY A 37 -3.60 -4.36 -6.74
CA GLY A 37 -4.19 -5.07 -7.86
C GLY A 37 -3.48 -6.36 -8.25
N ILE A 38 -2.62 -6.89 -7.38
CA ILE A 38 -1.81 -8.07 -7.64
C ILE A 38 -1.38 -8.71 -6.32
N ALA A 39 -1.16 -10.00 -6.32
CA ALA A 39 -0.62 -10.69 -5.15
C ALA A 39 0.87 -10.35 -4.96
N GLU A 40 1.29 -10.21 -3.71
CA GLU A 40 2.66 -9.85 -3.37
C GLU A 40 3.69 -10.79 -4.01
N TYR A 41 3.42 -12.10 -4.00
CA TYR A 41 4.38 -13.08 -4.51
C TYR A 41 4.67 -12.92 -6.00
N LYS A 42 3.84 -12.19 -6.73
CA LYS A 42 4.04 -11.90 -8.16
C LYS A 42 4.89 -10.66 -8.41
N LEU A 43 5.17 -9.87 -7.38
CA LEU A 43 5.98 -8.66 -7.48
C LEU A 43 7.47 -9.05 -7.42
N ARG A 44 8.03 -9.44 -8.55
CA ARG A 44 9.41 -9.94 -8.63
C ARG A 44 10.38 -9.02 -9.34
N ASP A 45 9.87 -8.03 -10.06
CA ASP A 45 10.70 -7.08 -10.78
C ASP A 45 11.33 -6.10 -9.79
N ASP A 46 12.61 -5.76 -10.01
CA ASP A 46 13.35 -4.83 -9.16
C ASP A 46 12.70 -3.45 -9.11
N VAL A 47 11.89 -3.09 -10.08
CA VAL A 47 11.20 -1.79 -10.09
C VAL A 47 10.33 -1.59 -8.84
N TYR A 48 9.78 -2.67 -8.27
CA TYR A 48 8.95 -2.60 -7.07
C TYR A 48 9.76 -2.49 -5.78
N PHE A 49 11.09 -2.57 -5.86
CA PHE A 49 11.98 -2.62 -4.70
C PHE A 49 13.08 -1.56 -4.83
N PRO A 50 12.72 -0.26 -4.80
CA PRO A 50 13.74 0.79 -4.88
C PRO A 50 14.71 0.68 -3.71
N ARG A 51 15.99 0.90 -4.01
CA ARG A 51 17.13 0.59 -3.14
C ARG A 51 17.03 1.19 -1.72
N ASP A 52 16.57 2.42 -1.61
CA ASP A 52 16.61 3.16 -0.35
C ASP A 52 15.38 2.95 0.52
N TYR A 53 14.48 2.06 0.12
CA TYR A 53 13.22 1.85 0.81
C TYR A 53 13.04 0.40 1.22
N ASN A 54 12.38 0.23 2.38
CA ASN A 54 11.97 -1.08 2.88
C ASN A 54 10.47 -1.22 2.58
N PRO A 55 10.09 -2.09 1.64
CA PRO A 55 8.70 -2.24 1.26
C PRO A 55 7.97 -3.25 2.12
N TYR A 56 6.72 -2.96 2.41
CA TYR A 56 5.81 -3.87 3.11
C TYR A 56 4.49 -3.88 2.38
N PHE A 57 3.97 -5.07 2.09
CA PHE A 57 2.77 -5.27 1.28
C PHE A 57 1.72 -6.02 2.08
N PHE A 58 0.47 -5.68 1.89
CA PHE A 58 -0.66 -6.45 2.38
C PHE A 58 -1.66 -6.59 1.24
N ASP A 59 -1.61 -7.73 0.56
CA ASP A 59 -2.46 -8.00 -0.58
C ASP A 59 -3.82 -8.55 -0.13
N ALA A 60 -4.82 -8.48 -1.03
CA ALA A 60 -6.10 -9.09 -0.79
C ALA A 60 -6.02 -10.61 -0.94
N ALA A 61 -6.95 -11.32 -0.32
CA ALA A 61 -7.02 -12.78 -0.38
C ALA A 61 -7.19 -13.28 -1.82
N ASP A 62 -7.88 -12.53 -2.68
CA ASP A 62 -8.07 -12.91 -4.08
C ASP A 62 -6.81 -12.69 -4.94
N GLY A 63 -5.87 -11.88 -4.47
CA GLY A 63 -4.64 -11.56 -5.19
C GLY A 63 -4.84 -10.81 -6.51
N LYS A 64 -5.99 -10.20 -6.73
CA LYS A 64 -6.35 -9.52 -7.99
C LYS A 64 -6.83 -8.10 -7.80
N HIS A 65 -7.46 -7.81 -6.67
CA HIS A 65 -8.05 -6.50 -6.39
C HIS A 65 -7.56 -5.99 -5.05
N ASN A 66 -7.65 -4.69 -4.87
CA ASN A 66 -7.25 -4.04 -3.61
C ASN A 66 -5.79 -4.31 -3.25
N GLY A 67 -5.48 -4.34 -1.96
CA GLY A 67 -4.11 -4.44 -1.47
C GLY A 67 -3.49 -3.09 -1.25
N VAL A 68 -2.66 -3.00 -0.21
CA VAL A 68 -1.99 -1.76 0.17
C VAL A 68 -0.52 -2.04 0.41
N ALA A 69 0.30 -1.00 0.28
CA ALA A 69 1.73 -1.09 0.56
C ALA A 69 2.21 0.17 1.27
N ILE A 70 3.29 0.01 2.01
CA ILE A 70 4.00 1.13 2.59
C ILE A 70 5.50 0.90 2.40
N TYR A 71 6.19 1.93 1.91
CA TYR A 71 7.63 1.92 1.70
C TYR A 71 8.25 2.89 2.68
N CYS A 72 9.20 2.42 3.48
CA CYS A 72 9.82 3.22 4.54
C CYS A 72 11.33 3.30 4.32
N ARG A 73 11.90 4.51 4.41
CA ARG A 73 13.36 4.67 4.39
C ARG A 73 14.00 4.08 5.62
N GLN A 74 13.40 4.33 6.79
CA GLN A 74 13.88 3.76 8.04
C GLN A 74 13.09 2.50 8.35
N LEU A 75 13.72 1.55 9.03
CA LEU A 75 13.03 0.35 9.46
C LEU A 75 12.01 0.71 10.54
N PRO A 76 10.75 0.35 10.38
CA PRO A 76 9.76 0.55 11.44
C PRO A 76 10.00 -0.43 12.59
N LYS A 77 9.50 -0.10 13.77
CA LYS A 77 9.51 -1.01 14.92
C LYS A 77 8.59 -2.21 14.70
N ALA A 78 7.46 -1.97 14.06
CA ALA A 78 6.45 -2.99 13.81
C ALA A 78 5.64 -2.65 12.57
N ILE A 79 5.11 -3.67 11.94
CA ILE A 79 4.14 -3.56 10.85
C ILE A 79 2.87 -4.25 11.30
N MET A 80 1.74 -3.54 11.19
CA MET A 80 0.43 -4.10 11.46
C MET A 80 -0.36 -4.16 10.16
N THR A 81 -0.91 -5.34 9.86
CA THR A 81 -1.76 -5.53 8.68
C THR A 81 -3.18 -5.77 9.15
N GLY A 82 -4.12 -5.04 8.55
CA GLY A 82 -5.53 -5.16 8.88
C GLY A 82 -5.91 -4.39 10.15
N LEU A 83 -7.18 -4.42 10.47
CA LEU A 83 -7.78 -3.73 11.62
C LEU A 83 -8.42 -4.70 12.63
N GLY A 84 -8.29 -6.01 12.42
CA GLY A 84 -8.89 -7.01 13.29
C GLY A 84 -10.30 -7.45 12.89
N PHE A 85 -10.80 -6.99 11.75
CA PHE A 85 -12.10 -7.38 11.21
C PHE A 85 -11.88 -8.32 10.03
N LEU A 86 -12.27 -9.58 10.16
CA LEU A 86 -11.92 -10.59 9.18
C LEU A 86 -12.30 -10.21 7.73
N ASP A 87 -13.53 -9.78 7.52
CA ASP A 87 -14.00 -9.44 6.17
C ASP A 87 -13.21 -8.26 5.59
N PHE A 88 -12.91 -7.27 6.40
CA PHE A 88 -12.11 -6.11 6.01
C PHE A 88 -10.67 -6.52 5.71
N ASP A 89 -10.08 -7.36 6.57
CA ASP A 89 -8.68 -7.73 6.48
C ASP A 89 -8.40 -8.64 5.27
N MET A 90 -9.36 -9.46 4.87
CA MET A 90 -9.22 -10.29 3.67
C MET A 90 -9.14 -9.48 2.38
N ASP A 91 -9.62 -8.25 2.39
CA ASP A 91 -9.58 -7.39 1.21
C ASP A 91 -8.29 -6.59 1.06
N GLY A 92 -7.37 -6.70 2.03
CA GLY A 92 -6.08 -6.01 1.94
C GLY A 92 -6.23 -4.49 1.91
N LEU A 93 -6.92 -3.94 2.89
CA LEU A 93 -7.31 -2.52 2.88
C LEU A 93 -6.48 -1.62 3.80
N TYR A 94 -5.69 -2.19 4.71
CA TYR A 94 -4.95 -1.38 5.67
C TYR A 94 -3.62 -2.00 6.05
N ILE A 95 -2.57 -1.19 6.02
CA ILE A 95 -1.25 -1.55 6.56
C ILE A 95 -0.70 -0.36 7.34
N GLN A 96 -0.04 -0.62 8.44
CA GLN A 96 0.49 0.42 9.31
C GLN A 96 1.94 0.13 9.68
N ALA A 97 2.77 1.16 9.62
CA ALA A 97 4.15 1.10 10.09
C ALA A 97 4.28 1.92 11.38
N ASP A 98 4.80 1.30 12.42
CA ASP A 98 5.00 1.96 13.73
C ASP A 98 6.47 2.35 13.90
N PHE A 99 6.69 3.61 14.20
CA PHE A 99 8.01 4.16 14.55
C PHE A 99 8.00 4.62 16.02
N ASP A 100 9.13 5.12 16.51
CA ASP A 100 9.25 5.52 17.93
C ASP A 100 8.20 6.51 18.35
N ASN A 101 7.95 7.53 17.53
CA ASN A 101 7.09 8.65 17.90
C ASN A 101 5.85 8.80 17.05
N ILE A 102 5.68 7.95 16.03
CA ILE A 102 4.58 8.12 15.08
C ILE A 102 4.22 6.78 14.45
N SER A 103 2.96 6.62 14.11
CA SER A 103 2.47 5.50 13.32
C SER A 103 1.88 6.03 12.02
N ILE A 104 2.22 5.41 10.90
CA ILE A 104 1.75 5.80 9.58
C ILE A 104 0.96 4.65 8.99
N GLY A 105 -0.30 4.91 8.65
CA GLY A 105 -1.17 3.91 8.03
C GLY A 105 -1.45 4.22 6.57
N SER A 106 -1.53 3.18 5.75
CA SER A 106 -1.98 3.25 4.36
C SER A 106 -3.32 2.54 4.27
N LEU A 107 -4.37 3.30 3.97
CA LEU A 107 -5.75 2.81 3.96
C LEU A 107 -6.35 2.96 2.57
N LEU A 108 -6.91 1.88 2.05
CA LEU A 108 -7.74 1.90 0.87
C LEU A 108 -9.20 1.78 1.32
N ALA A 109 -9.97 2.85 1.13
CA ALA A 109 -11.38 2.83 1.47
C ALA A 109 -12.15 1.92 0.51
N PRO A 110 -13.04 1.05 1.02
CA PRO A 110 -13.84 0.20 0.13
C PRO A 110 -14.70 1.05 -0.80
N THR A 111 -14.77 0.61 -2.07
CA THR A 111 -15.63 1.26 -3.05
C THR A 111 -17.03 0.67 -2.95
N ALA A 112 -18.04 1.53 -2.82
CA ALA A 112 -19.42 1.09 -2.82
C ALA A 112 -19.83 0.70 -4.25
N ASP A 113 -20.44 -0.47 -4.40
CA ASP A 113 -21.13 -0.84 -5.63
C ASP A 113 -22.37 0.01 -5.79
N GLU A 114 -22.90 0.11 -7.01
CA GLU A 114 -24.12 0.88 -7.27
C GLU A 114 -25.26 0.49 -6.35
N GLY A 115 -25.37 -0.78 -6.04
CA GLY A 115 -26.42 -1.30 -5.15
C GLY A 115 -26.07 -1.28 -3.69
N ASP A 116 -24.85 -0.94 -3.32
CA ASP A 116 -24.39 -0.99 -1.94
C ASP A 116 -23.94 0.38 -1.46
N ARG A 117 -24.89 1.12 -0.91
CA ARG A 117 -24.60 2.44 -0.37
C ARG A 117 -24.19 2.41 1.10
N LYS A 118 -24.15 1.23 1.70
CA LYS A 118 -23.81 1.07 3.11
C LYS A 118 -22.31 1.09 3.34
N SER A 119 -21.52 0.88 2.32
CA SER A 119 -20.06 0.93 2.44
C SER A 119 -19.51 2.35 2.42
N VAL A 120 -20.36 3.34 2.33
CA VAL A 120 -19.93 4.73 2.41
C VAL A 120 -19.51 5.04 3.83
N VAL A 121 -18.34 5.56 3.98
CA VAL A 121 -17.77 5.92 5.27
C VAL A 121 -17.90 7.42 5.48
#